data_1e8dddcf41dcda371177fbf2b47f62a7
#
_entry.id   1e8dddcf41dcda371177fbf2b47f62a7
#
_cell.length_a   1.000
_cell.length_b   1.000
_cell.length_c   1.000
_cell.angle_alpha   90.00
_cell.angle_beta   90.00
_cell.angle_gamma   90.00
#
_symmetry.space_group_name_H-M   'P 1'
#
loop_
_entity.id
_entity.type
_entity.pdbx_description
1 polymer ?
#
loop_
_entity_poly.entity_id
_entity_poly.type
_entity_poly.pdbx_seq_one_letter_code
_entity_poly.pdbx_strand_id
1 'polypeptide(L)'
;YPNFCLPMIGLHPCSVTSNYEDELARVSFWLKKRKFIAIGEIGTDLYWDETFWPEQQKAFLQQCQWALDYDLPIAIHSRASIAETIDLIRPYALKGLKGVFHCFSGSIAQAVEIKNLGFYLGIGGVLTFKNGGLNELMAEIGIDYVILETDSPYLAPKPFRGKRNEPAYLTHIVRELSLCLDMNISEISQITSQHAKTLFRLK
;
A
#
# COMPACT_ATOMS: atom_id res chain seq x y z
N TYR A 1 -21.52 -5.94 -2.43
CA TYR A 1 -21.21 -6.63 -1.16
C TYR A 1 -20.75 -5.62 -0.08
N PRO A 2 -21.64 -4.68 0.37
CA PRO A 2 -21.23 -3.56 1.23
C PRO A 2 -20.73 -3.99 2.62
N ASN A 3 -21.05 -5.20 3.07
CA ASN A 3 -20.60 -5.73 4.36
C ASN A 3 -19.20 -6.41 4.28
N PHE A 4 -18.68 -6.64 3.07
CA PHE A 4 -17.40 -7.33 2.85
C PHE A 4 -16.41 -6.48 2.07
N CYS A 5 -16.89 -5.59 1.20
CA CYS A 5 -16.05 -4.75 0.35
C CYS A 5 -16.08 -3.32 0.88
N LEU A 6 -14.98 -2.89 1.45
CA LEU A 6 -14.81 -1.53 1.98
C LEU A 6 -14.05 -0.70 0.95
N PRO A 7 -14.68 0.32 0.34
CA PRO A 7 -14.07 1.06 -0.75
C PRO A 7 -13.04 2.07 -0.27
N MET A 8 -12.01 2.24 -1.07
CA MET A 8 -11.10 3.38 -1.07
C MET A 8 -11.37 4.24 -2.31
N ILE A 9 -10.84 5.46 -2.33
CA ILE A 9 -10.91 6.35 -3.50
C ILE A 9 -9.61 7.11 -3.65
N GLY A 10 -9.13 7.24 -4.89
CA GLY A 10 -7.94 8.01 -5.19
C GLY A 10 -7.71 8.11 -6.70
N LEU A 11 -6.84 9.03 -7.10
CA LEU A 11 -6.27 9.12 -8.44
C LEU A 11 -4.91 8.42 -8.42
N HIS A 12 -4.86 7.26 -9.08
CA HIS A 12 -3.64 6.46 -9.20
C HIS A 12 -2.60 7.17 -10.07
N PRO A 13 -1.29 7.11 -9.75
CA PRO A 13 -0.26 7.83 -10.50
C PRO A 13 -0.22 7.50 -11.99
N CYS A 14 -0.44 6.24 -12.38
CA CYS A 14 -0.50 5.86 -13.80
C CYS A 14 -1.73 6.44 -14.55
N SER A 15 -2.69 7.02 -13.84
CA SER A 15 -3.86 7.71 -14.43
C SER A 15 -3.71 9.23 -14.42
N VAL A 16 -2.58 9.74 -13.94
CA VAL A 16 -2.28 11.18 -13.97
C VAL A 16 -1.84 11.57 -15.37
N THR A 17 -2.54 12.54 -15.96
CA THR A 17 -2.26 13.13 -17.26
C THR A 17 -2.42 14.64 -17.18
N SER A 18 -2.41 15.34 -18.31
CA SER A 18 -2.61 16.80 -18.36
C SER A 18 -3.95 17.28 -17.76
N ASN A 19 -4.95 16.41 -17.65
CA ASN A 19 -6.26 16.71 -17.06
C ASN A 19 -6.42 16.24 -15.60
N TYR A 20 -5.32 15.98 -14.90
CA TYR A 20 -5.35 15.41 -13.54
C TYR A 20 -6.17 16.25 -12.54
N GLU A 21 -6.28 17.55 -12.74
CA GLU A 21 -7.08 18.43 -11.89
C GLU A 21 -8.58 18.10 -11.97
N ASP A 22 -9.09 17.79 -13.18
CA ASP A 22 -10.47 17.36 -13.36
C ASP A 22 -10.74 16.00 -12.69
N GLU A 23 -9.77 15.08 -12.76
CA GLU A 23 -9.87 13.79 -12.07
C GLU A 23 -9.82 13.98 -10.55
N LEU A 24 -8.95 14.84 -10.03
CA LEU A 24 -8.95 15.21 -8.61
C LEU A 24 -10.28 15.85 -8.17
N ALA A 25 -10.88 16.69 -9.01
CA ALA A 25 -12.20 17.27 -8.72
C ALA A 25 -13.28 16.17 -8.57
N ARG A 26 -13.22 15.11 -9.38
CA ARG A 26 -14.12 13.93 -9.25
C ARG A 26 -13.87 13.17 -7.95
N VAL A 27 -12.61 12.94 -7.57
CA VAL A 27 -12.25 12.33 -6.28
C VAL A 27 -12.83 13.15 -5.12
N SER A 28 -12.57 14.47 -5.13
CA SER A 28 -13.08 15.40 -4.10
C SER A 28 -14.62 15.40 -4.04
N PHE A 29 -15.30 15.35 -5.18
CA PHE A 29 -16.76 15.26 -5.23
C PHE A 29 -17.27 14.00 -4.50
N TRP A 30 -16.67 12.84 -4.76
CA TRP A 30 -17.08 11.58 -4.15
C TRP A 30 -16.73 11.49 -2.67
N LEU A 31 -15.58 12.03 -2.24
CA LEU A 31 -15.22 12.13 -0.81
C LEU A 31 -16.28 12.86 0.01
N LYS A 32 -16.96 13.87 -0.59
CA LYS A 32 -18.07 14.60 0.06
C LYS A 32 -19.39 13.85 0.04
N LYS A 33 -19.56 12.86 -0.85
CA LYS A 33 -20.86 12.20 -1.10
C LYS A 33 -21.01 10.85 -0.38
N ARG A 34 -19.93 10.14 -0.10
CA ARG A 34 -19.97 8.83 0.55
C ARG A 34 -18.75 8.58 1.43
N LYS A 35 -18.88 7.61 2.33
CA LYS A 35 -17.77 7.20 3.19
C LYS A 35 -16.84 6.24 2.47
N PHE A 36 -15.54 6.45 2.65
CA PHE A 36 -14.45 5.56 2.25
C PHE A 36 -13.64 5.21 3.49
N ILE A 37 -12.92 4.08 3.46
CA ILE A 37 -12.06 3.66 4.59
C ILE A 37 -10.65 4.21 4.49
N ALA A 38 -10.23 4.65 3.29
CA ALA A 38 -8.92 5.22 3.01
C ALA A 38 -8.96 6.07 1.74
N ILE A 39 -7.97 6.91 1.56
CA ILE A 39 -7.64 7.49 0.25
C ILE A 39 -6.57 6.61 -0.40
N GLY A 40 -6.92 6.04 -1.55
CA GLY A 40 -6.06 5.10 -2.27
C GLY A 40 -6.77 4.52 -3.50
N GLU A 41 -6.00 4.04 -4.45
CA GLU A 41 -4.56 3.96 -4.46
C GLU A 41 -3.97 5.26 -5.00
N ILE A 42 -3.03 5.87 -4.29
CA ILE A 42 -2.40 7.16 -4.64
C ILE A 42 -0.88 7.02 -4.51
N GLY A 43 -0.10 7.91 -5.10
CA GLY A 43 1.36 7.84 -4.96
C GLY A 43 2.09 8.27 -6.21
N THR A 44 3.19 7.58 -6.53
CA THR A 44 4.08 7.92 -7.66
C THR A 44 4.54 6.67 -8.42
N ASP A 45 4.75 6.82 -9.74
CA ASP A 45 5.24 5.74 -10.60
C ASP A 45 6.21 6.34 -11.65
N LEU A 46 7.47 5.96 -11.60
CA LEU A 46 8.52 6.32 -12.55
C LEU A 46 8.90 5.14 -13.47
N TYR A 47 8.14 4.04 -13.40
CA TYR A 47 8.42 2.85 -14.20
C TYR A 47 7.74 2.89 -15.57
N TRP A 48 6.49 3.35 -15.63
CA TRP A 48 5.71 3.31 -16.87
C TRP A 48 5.85 4.57 -17.70
N ASP A 49 5.73 5.75 -17.08
CA ASP A 49 5.79 7.03 -17.78
C ASP A 49 6.20 8.16 -16.81
N GLU A 50 7.29 8.83 -17.14
CA GLU A 50 7.81 9.96 -16.37
C GLU A 50 7.29 11.32 -16.86
N THR A 51 6.54 11.35 -17.97
CA THR A 51 6.09 12.60 -18.63
C THR A 51 5.34 13.51 -17.67
N PHE A 52 4.51 12.95 -16.80
CA PHE A 52 3.68 13.69 -15.85
C PHE A 52 4.20 13.62 -14.41
N TRP A 53 5.53 13.48 -14.23
CA TRP A 53 6.13 13.41 -12.90
C TRP A 53 5.76 14.60 -11.99
N PRO A 54 5.84 15.87 -12.43
CA PRO A 54 5.42 17.00 -11.60
C PRO A 54 3.93 16.96 -11.22
N GLU A 55 3.08 16.50 -12.12
CA GLU A 55 1.64 16.35 -11.90
C GLU A 55 1.34 15.20 -10.95
N GLN A 56 2.06 14.07 -11.04
CA GLN A 56 1.95 12.97 -10.08
C GLN A 56 2.24 13.44 -8.66
N GLN A 57 3.33 14.21 -8.46
CA GLN A 57 3.67 14.76 -7.15
C GLN A 57 2.55 15.67 -6.62
N LYS A 58 2.06 16.62 -7.44
CA LYS A 58 0.97 17.52 -7.04
C LYS A 58 -0.30 16.75 -6.68
N ALA A 59 -0.69 15.78 -7.52
CA ALA A 59 -1.86 14.94 -7.28
C ALA A 59 -1.72 14.12 -6.00
N PHE A 60 -0.54 13.54 -5.75
CA PHE A 60 -0.25 12.79 -4.54
C PHE A 60 -0.37 13.68 -3.30
N LEU A 61 0.32 14.82 -3.27
CA LEU A 61 0.31 15.73 -2.13
C LEU A 61 -1.09 16.31 -1.84
N GLN A 62 -1.87 16.61 -2.87
CA GLN A 62 -3.26 17.06 -2.69
C GLN A 62 -4.11 15.97 -2.03
N GLN A 63 -3.95 14.73 -2.42
CA GLN A 63 -4.68 13.60 -1.85
C GLN A 63 -4.20 13.27 -0.43
N CYS A 64 -2.91 13.43 -0.12
CA CYS A 64 -2.39 13.36 1.25
C CYS A 64 -3.03 14.43 2.15
N GLN A 65 -3.21 15.66 1.63
CA GLN A 65 -3.88 16.71 2.38
C GLN A 65 -5.34 16.33 2.66
N TRP A 66 -6.08 15.82 1.68
CA TRP A 66 -7.45 15.33 1.92
C TRP A 66 -7.49 14.20 2.96
N ALA A 67 -6.51 13.29 2.94
CA ALA A 67 -6.45 12.23 3.93
C ALA A 67 -6.33 12.78 5.36
N LEU A 68 -5.54 13.83 5.58
CA LEU A 68 -5.50 14.55 6.86
C LEU A 68 -6.83 15.24 7.17
N ASP A 69 -7.42 15.96 6.20
CA ASP A 69 -8.67 16.72 6.39
C ASP A 69 -9.86 15.81 6.75
N TYR A 70 -9.91 14.60 6.19
CA TYR A 70 -10.96 13.61 6.42
C TYR A 70 -10.60 12.58 7.51
N ASP A 71 -9.41 12.68 8.12
CA ASP A 71 -8.89 11.72 9.10
C ASP A 71 -8.92 10.28 8.57
N LEU A 72 -8.47 10.09 7.32
CA LEU A 72 -8.39 8.80 6.64
C LEU A 72 -6.93 8.36 6.47
N PRO A 73 -6.64 7.05 6.55
CA PRO A 73 -5.34 6.53 6.14
C PRO A 73 -5.21 6.56 4.61
N ILE A 74 -3.99 6.35 4.12
CA ILE A 74 -3.71 6.25 2.69
C ILE A 74 -3.13 4.89 2.30
N ALA A 75 -3.45 4.43 1.08
CA ALA A 75 -2.78 3.32 0.41
C ALA A 75 -1.89 3.88 -0.71
N ILE A 76 -0.59 3.66 -0.57
CA ILE A 76 0.44 4.29 -1.41
C ILE A 76 0.95 3.30 -2.45
N HIS A 77 0.78 3.64 -3.72
CA HIS A 77 1.51 3.05 -4.83
C HIS A 77 2.88 3.71 -4.97
N SER A 78 3.92 2.90 -5.11
CA SER A 78 5.25 3.42 -5.40
C SER A 78 6.06 2.43 -6.23
N ARG A 79 6.38 2.80 -7.46
CA ARG A 79 7.15 1.94 -8.37
C ARG A 79 8.27 2.73 -9.03
N ALA A 80 9.52 2.25 -8.86
CA ALA A 80 10.74 2.94 -9.26
C ALA A 80 10.88 4.38 -8.68
N SER A 81 10.13 4.68 -7.59
CA SER A 81 10.06 6.03 -6.99
C SER A 81 9.88 5.99 -5.45
N ILE A 82 10.30 4.89 -4.79
CA ILE A 82 10.08 4.72 -3.34
C ILE A 82 10.78 5.81 -2.53
N ALA A 83 12.02 6.19 -2.89
CA ALA A 83 12.76 7.23 -2.18
C ALA A 83 12.05 8.58 -2.29
N GLU A 84 11.65 8.96 -3.50
CA GLU A 84 10.91 10.19 -3.76
C GLU A 84 9.56 10.21 -3.04
N THR A 85 8.87 9.07 -3.03
CA THR A 85 7.59 8.94 -2.30
C THR A 85 7.78 9.14 -0.79
N ILE A 86 8.84 8.57 -0.21
CA ILE A 86 9.19 8.74 1.20
C ILE A 86 9.45 10.22 1.51
N ASP A 87 10.22 10.91 0.68
CA ASP A 87 10.51 12.34 0.87
C ASP A 87 9.24 13.20 0.78
N LEU A 88 8.37 12.92 -0.19
CA LEU A 88 7.10 13.63 -0.36
C LEU A 88 6.16 13.44 0.82
N ILE A 89 6.10 12.22 1.40
CA ILE A 89 5.15 11.92 2.48
C ILE A 89 5.64 12.37 3.86
N ARG A 90 6.95 12.55 4.06
CA ARG A 90 7.57 12.88 5.36
C ARG A 90 6.90 14.06 6.07
N PRO A 91 6.63 15.22 5.42
CA PRO A 91 5.94 16.34 6.07
C PRO A 91 4.53 16.01 6.53
N TYR A 92 3.85 15.11 5.85
CA TYR A 92 2.49 14.67 6.19
C TYR A 92 2.50 13.63 7.31
N ALA A 93 3.47 12.73 7.33
CA ALA A 93 3.71 11.81 8.45
C ALA A 93 3.90 12.56 9.78
N LEU A 94 4.67 13.66 9.78
CA LEU A 94 4.87 14.53 10.93
C LEU A 94 3.57 15.22 11.39
N LYS A 95 2.61 15.41 10.51
CA LYS A 95 1.26 15.92 10.84
C LYS A 95 0.30 14.83 11.30
N GLY A 96 0.76 13.58 11.41
CA GLY A 96 -0.04 12.44 11.88
C GLY A 96 -0.67 11.58 10.79
N LEU A 97 -0.41 11.84 9.50
CA LEU A 97 -0.90 10.98 8.43
C LEU A 97 -0.37 9.56 8.61
N LYS A 98 -1.24 8.57 8.40
CA LYS A 98 -0.92 7.14 8.46
C LYS A 98 -1.30 6.45 7.16
N GLY A 99 -0.66 5.34 6.87
CA GLY A 99 -0.94 4.60 5.64
C GLY A 99 -0.12 3.34 5.49
N VAL A 100 -0.23 2.76 4.32
CA VAL A 100 0.51 1.57 3.90
C VAL A 100 1.17 1.82 2.55
N PHE A 101 2.45 1.51 2.44
CA PHE A 101 3.12 1.35 1.15
C PHE A 101 2.70 -0.01 0.60
N HIS A 102 1.72 0.00 -0.28
CA HIS A 102 1.15 -1.18 -0.90
C HIS A 102 2.18 -1.86 -1.81
N CYS A 103 2.11 -3.18 -1.90
CA CYS A 103 2.98 -4.01 -2.74
C CYS A 103 4.48 -3.66 -2.60
N PHE A 104 4.93 -3.45 -1.34
CA PHE A 104 6.28 -2.99 -1.07
C PHE A 104 7.33 -3.94 -1.67
N SER A 105 8.30 -3.36 -2.37
CA SER A 105 9.40 -4.07 -3.02
C SER A 105 10.73 -3.30 -2.97
N GLY A 106 10.86 -2.42 -1.98
CA GLY A 106 12.06 -1.60 -1.78
C GLY A 106 13.18 -2.30 -1.02
N SER A 107 14.19 -1.53 -0.64
CA SER A 107 15.32 -1.98 0.18
C SER A 107 14.98 -2.04 1.67
N ILE A 108 15.84 -2.73 2.45
CA ILE A 108 15.75 -2.76 3.91
C ILE A 108 15.80 -1.35 4.50
N ALA A 109 16.71 -0.50 4.01
CA ALA A 109 16.83 0.88 4.48
C ALA A 109 15.53 1.67 4.27
N GLN A 110 14.88 1.53 3.10
CA GLN A 110 13.58 2.14 2.81
C GLN A 110 12.47 1.58 3.71
N ALA A 111 12.45 0.26 3.95
CA ALA A 111 11.49 -0.35 4.86
C ALA A 111 11.61 0.19 6.29
N VAL A 112 12.84 0.32 6.80
CA VAL A 112 13.11 0.91 8.13
C VAL A 112 12.64 2.36 8.19
N GLU A 113 12.91 3.13 7.15
CA GLU A 113 12.48 4.53 7.07
C GLU A 113 10.97 4.69 7.07
N ILE A 114 10.26 3.90 6.27
CA ILE A 114 8.79 3.84 6.22
C ILE A 114 8.21 3.50 7.60
N LYS A 115 8.77 2.48 8.28
CA LYS A 115 8.37 2.11 9.64
C LYS A 115 8.60 3.26 10.63
N ASN A 116 9.75 3.96 10.54
CA ASN A 116 10.05 5.11 11.41
C ASN A 116 9.09 6.29 11.20
N LEU A 117 8.53 6.44 10.02
CA LEU A 117 7.46 7.40 9.73
C LEU A 117 6.09 6.92 10.25
N GLY A 118 6.00 5.69 10.76
CA GLY A 118 4.77 5.09 11.28
C GLY A 118 3.82 4.58 10.20
N PHE A 119 4.36 4.27 9.02
CA PHE A 119 3.61 3.65 7.92
C PHE A 119 3.81 2.14 7.91
N TYR A 120 2.83 1.43 7.38
CA TYR A 120 2.87 0.00 7.19
C TYR A 120 3.48 -0.39 5.84
N LEU A 121 3.97 -1.62 5.75
CA LEU A 121 4.42 -2.28 4.53
C LEU A 121 3.37 -3.29 4.08
N GLY A 122 2.85 -3.14 2.88
CA GLY A 122 1.96 -4.10 2.24
C GLY A 122 2.76 -5.24 1.62
N ILE A 123 2.60 -6.44 2.16
CA ILE A 123 3.33 -7.63 1.71
C ILE A 123 2.36 -8.57 1.00
N GLY A 124 2.59 -8.75 -0.29
CA GLY A 124 1.75 -9.53 -1.19
C GLY A 124 2.43 -10.74 -1.81
N GLY A 125 1.87 -11.22 -2.93
CA GLY A 125 2.32 -12.42 -3.64
C GLY A 125 3.78 -12.43 -4.06
N VAL A 126 4.41 -11.25 -4.21
CA VAL A 126 5.84 -11.07 -4.54
C VAL A 126 6.74 -11.75 -3.51
N LEU A 127 6.34 -11.83 -2.25
CA LEU A 127 7.07 -12.57 -1.21
C LEU A 127 7.38 -14.02 -1.62
N THR A 128 6.51 -14.65 -2.39
CA THR A 128 6.69 -16.04 -2.82
C THR A 128 7.59 -16.20 -4.06
N PHE A 129 8.13 -15.10 -4.61
CA PHE A 129 8.93 -15.13 -5.85
C PHE A 129 10.40 -15.34 -5.54
N LYS A 130 11.05 -16.32 -6.20
CA LYS A 130 12.44 -16.69 -5.96
C LYS A 130 13.45 -15.54 -6.02
N ASN A 131 13.18 -14.54 -6.85
CA ASN A 131 14.09 -13.40 -7.09
C ASN A 131 13.50 -12.09 -6.56
N GLY A 132 12.55 -12.17 -5.63
CA GLY A 132 11.85 -11.00 -5.10
C GLY A 132 12.65 -10.23 -4.03
N GLY A 133 13.63 -10.89 -3.38
CA GLY A 133 14.44 -10.30 -2.31
C GLY A 133 13.66 -9.97 -1.02
N LEU A 134 12.33 -10.21 -1.02
CA LEU A 134 11.49 -9.89 0.13
C LEU A 134 11.65 -10.88 1.29
N ASN A 135 12.11 -12.11 1.04
CA ASN A 135 12.31 -13.10 2.10
C ASN A 135 13.43 -12.65 3.04
N GLU A 136 14.58 -12.24 2.47
CA GLU A 136 15.71 -11.72 3.22
C GLU A 136 15.35 -10.43 3.95
N LEU A 137 14.62 -9.54 3.26
CA LEU A 137 14.13 -8.30 3.85
C LEU A 137 13.22 -8.59 5.05
N MET A 138 12.25 -9.51 4.92
CA MET A 138 11.33 -9.85 6.00
C MET A 138 12.03 -10.49 7.19
N ALA A 139 13.02 -11.36 6.95
CA ALA A 139 13.84 -11.95 8.01
C ALA A 139 14.59 -10.90 8.85
N GLU A 140 14.98 -9.77 8.24
CA GLU A 140 15.69 -8.69 8.91
C GLU A 140 14.77 -7.70 9.62
N ILE A 141 13.67 -7.27 8.97
CA ILE A 141 12.79 -6.22 9.52
C ILE A 141 11.71 -6.74 10.46
N GLY A 142 11.42 -8.05 10.44
CA GLY A 142 10.38 -8.68 11.24
C GLY A 142 8.95 -8.33 10.80
N ILE A 143 7.99 -8.66 11.65
CA ILE A 143 6.55 -8.57 11.34
C ILE A 143 5.93 -7.21 11.72
N ASP A 144 6.63 -6.40 12.51
CA ASP A 144 6.12 -5.10 12.93
C ASP A 144 5.82 -4.20 11.74
N TYR A 145 4.66 -3.54 11.76
CA TYR A 145 4.19 -2.67 10.66
C TYR A 145 3.95 -3.41 9.33
N VAL A 146 3.67 -4.71 9.34
CA VAL A 146 3.32 -5.48 8.14
C VAL A 146 1.81 -5.66 8.03
N ILE A 147 1.26 -5.37 6.85
CA ILE A 147 -0.11 -5.72 6.45
C ILE A 147 -0.02 -6.68 5.26
N LEU A 148 -0.82 -7.73 5.26
CA LEU A 148 -0.89 -8.66 4.14
C LEU A 148 -1.93 -8.23 3.12
N GLU A 149 -1.61 -8.43 1.86
CA GLU A 149 -2.45 -8.06 0.73
C GLU A 149 -2.33 -9.08 -0.41
N THR A 150 -3.16 -8.96 -1.43
CA THR A 150 -3.09 -9.83 -2.60
C THR A 150 -2.77 -9.08 -3.89
N ASP A 151 -3.15 -7.83 -4.01
CA ASP A 151 -3.15 -7.06 -5.26
C ASP A 151 -3.96 -7.75 -6.39
N SER A 152 -5.02 -8.47 -6.00
CA SER A 152 -5.86 -9.19 -6.95
C SER A 152 -6.54 -8.23 -7.95
N PRO A 153 -6.55 -8.56 -9.23
CA PRO A 153 -6.31 -9.87 -9.87
C PRO A 153 -4.85 -10.12 -10.31
N TYR A 154 -3.90 -9.28 -9.90
CA TYR A 154 -2.49 -9.32 -10.30
C TYR A 154 -1.63 -10.10 -9.29
N LEU A 155 -0.36 -10.34 -9.61
CA LEU A 155 0.70 -10.81 -8.72
C LEU A 155 0.38 -12.10 -7.95
N ALA A 156 -0.31 -13.07 -8.60
CA ALA A 156 -0.65 -14.34 -7.96
C ALA A 156 0.59 -15.01 -7.34
N PRO A 157 0.51 -15.46 -6.05
CA PRO A 157 1.60 -16.14 -5.37
C PRO A 157 1.86 -17.51 -5.98
N LYS A 158 3.01 -18.14 -5.65
CA LYS A 158 3.19 -19.56 -5.92
C LYS A 158 2.16 -20.38 -5.13
N PRO A 159 1.64 -21.49 -5.71
CA PRO A 159 1.97 -22.07 -7.02
C PRO A 159 1.16 -21.50 -8.20
N PHE A 160 0.44 -20.39 -8.02
CA PHE A 160 -0.49 -19.84 -9.00
C PHE A 160 0.10 -18.76 -9.93
N ARG A 161 1.42 -18.61 -9.96
CA ARG A 161 2.09 -17.69 -10.90
C ARG A 161 1.55 -17.78 -12.31
N GLY A 162 1.29 -16.61 -12.95
CA GLY A 162 0.75 -16.53 -14.31
C GLY A 162 -0.76 -16.79 -14.42
N LYS A 163 -1.43 -17.06 -13.30
CA LYS A 163 -2.90 -17.15 -13.24
C LYS A 163 -3.50 -15.88 -12.63
N ARG A 164 -4.81 -15.71 -12.77
CA ARG A 164 -5.55 -14.67 -12.07
C ARG A 164 -5.42 -14.85 -10.56
N ASN A 165 -5.02 -13.81 -9.85
CA ASN A 165 -4.96 -13.79 -8.40
C ASN A 165 -6.36 -13.59 -7.77
N GLU A 166 -6.53 -14.06 -6.54
CA GLU A 166 -7.77 -13.91 -5.77
C GLU A 166 -7.48 -13.76 -4.27
N PRO A 167 -8.38 -13.13 -3.48
CA PRO A 167 -8.17 -12.89 -2.04
C PRO A 167 -7.87 -14.16 -1.23
N ALA A 168 -8.42 -15.32 -1.63
CA ALA A 168 -8.17 -16.60 -0.98
C ALA A 168 -6.69 -17.02 -1.00
N TYR A 169 -5.90 -16.51 -1.95
CA TYR A 169 -4.47 -16.82 -2.04
C TYR A 169 -3.62 -16.11 -0.99
N LEU A 170 -4.20 -15.24 -0.17
CA LEU A 170 -3.53 -14.68 1.02
C LEU A 170 -2.96 -15.77 1.92
N THR A 171 -3.59 -16.94 1.98
CA THR A 171 -3.11 -18.10 2.74
C THR A 171 -1.73 -18.60 2.30
N HIS A 172 -1.35 -18.43 1.03
CA HIS A 172 -0.02 -18.78 0.52
C HIS A 172 1.04 -17.77 0.96
N ILE A 173 0.65 -16.49 1.04
CA ILE A 173 1.53 -15.41 1.51
C ILE A 173 1.84 -15.57 3.00
N VAL A 174 0.80 -15.87 3.82
CA VAL A 174 0.97 -16.16 5.26
C VAL A 174 1.92 -17.33 5.50
N ARG A 175 1.78 -18.41 4.72
CA ARG A 175 2.66 -19.59 4.82
C ARG A 175 4.12 -19.24 4.50
N GLU A 176 4.35 -18.48 3.44
CA GLU A 176 5.71 -18.05 3.08
C GLU A 176 6.29 -17.15 4.17
N LEU A 177 5.52 -16.20 4.69
CA LEU A 177 5.95 -15.31 5.76
C LEU A 177 6.26 -16.10 7.06
N SER A 178 5.50 -17.14 7.35
CA SER A 178 5.75 -18.07 8.47
C SER A 178 7.13 -18.74 8.35
N LEU A 179 7.49 -19.16 7.15
CA LEU A 179 8.82 -19.75 6.89
C LEU A 179 9.94 -18.70 7.00
N CYS A 180 9.71 -17.48 6.49
CA CYS A 180 10.72 -16.40 6.55
C CYS A 180 11.03 -15.96 7.98
N LEU A 181 10.02 -15.93 8.86
CA LEU A 181 10.13 -15.39 10.21
C LEU A 181 10.29 -16.46 11.29
N ASP A 182 10.21 -17.74 10.93
CA ASP A 182 10.15 -18.87 11.88
C ASP A 182 9.05 -18.67 12.95
N MET A 183 7.87 -18.20 12.50
CA MET A 183 6.72 -17.88 13.35
C MET A 183 5.53 -18.76 12.99
N ASN A 184 4.62 -18.97 13.95
CA ASN A 184 3.39 -19.71 13.73
C ASN A 184 2.43 -18.95 12.80
N ILE A 185 1.80 -19.66 11.85
CA ILE A 185 0.82 -19.11 10.92
C ILE A 185 -0.32 -18.35 11.64
N SER A 186 -0.81 -18.92 12.76
CA SER A 186 -1.88 -18.29 13.54
C SER A 186 -1.44 -16.96 14.15
N GLU A 187 -0.21 -16.90 14.66
CA GLU A 187 0.36 -15.69 15.25
C GLU A 187 0.56 -14.59 14.17
N ILE A 188 1.14 -14.94 13.03
CA ILE A 188 1.26 -14.01 11.89
C ILE A 188 -0.10 -13.48 11.45
N SER A 189 -1.08 -14.38 11.31
CA SER A 189 -2.44 -14.00 10.91
C SER A 189 -3.09 -13.05 11.92
N GLN A 190 -2.88 -13.27 13.21
CA GLN A 190 -3.40 -12.41 14.27
C GLN A 190 -2.74 -11.03 14.23
N ILE A 191 -1.41 -10.96 14.18
CA ILE A 191 -0.65 -9.71 14.18
C ILE A 191 -0.99 -8.85 12.94
N THR A 192 -0.90 -9.43 11.75
CA THR A 192 -1.13 -8.69 10.49
C THR A 192 -2.59 -8.25 10.34
N SER A 193 -3.55 -9.07 10.79
CA SER A 193 -4.96 -8.68 10.85
C SER A 193 -5.18 -7.54 11.84
N GLN A 194 -4.51 -7.57 13.01
CA GLN A 194 -4.59 -6.47 13.97
C GLN A 194 -4.00 -5.17 13.41
N HIS A 195 -2.91 -5.24 12.66
CA HIS A 195 -2.34 -4.09 11.97
C HIS A 195 -3.32 -3.48 10.97
N ALA A 196 -3.94 -4.32 10.13
CA ALA A 196 -4.96 -3.86 9.17
C ALA A 196 -6.17 -3.23 9.88
N LYS A 197 -6.68 -3.89 10.94
CA LYS A 197 -7.78 -3.35 11.75
C LYS A 197 -7.42 -2.00 12.37
N THR A 198 -6.21 -1.86 12.89
CA THR A 198 -5.74 -0.61 13.50
C THR A 198 -5.63 0.49 12.47
N LEU A 199 -4.96 0.24 11.31
CA LEU A 199 -4.78 1.24 10.27
C LEU A 199 -6.13 1.72 9.69
N PHE A 200 -7.00 0.77 9.32
CA PHE A 200 -8.27 1.07 8.66
C PHE A 200 -9.45 1.22 9.63
N ARG A 201 -9.19 1.19 10.96
CA ARG A 201 -10.22 1.33 12.02
C ARG A 201 -11.38 0.36 11.86
N LEU A 202 -11.06 -0.89 11.50
CA LEU A 202 -12.05 -1.95 11.32
C LEU A 202 -12.45 -2.55 12.69
N LYS A 203 -13.73 -2.95 12.77
CA LYS A 203 -14.26 -3.64 13.97
C LYS A 203 -13.91 -5.12 14.00
#